data_d30a54649d2b7ae3caef9ca542a0ec9b
#
_entry.id   d30a54649d2b7ae3caef9ca542a0ec9b
#
_cell.length_a   1.000
_cell.length_b   1.000
_cell.length_c   1.000
_cell.angle_alpha   90.00
_cell.angle_beta   90.00
_cell.angle_gamma   90.00
#
_symmetry.space_group_name_H-M   'P 1'
#
loop_
_entity.id
_entity.type
_entity.pdbx_description
1 polymer ?
#
loop_
_entity_poly.entity_id
_entity_poly.type
_entity_poly.pdbx_seq_one_letter_code
_entity_poly.pdbx_strand_id
1 'polypeptide(L)'
;WVSGTYNWATMYSRIRSCNVALENIRTATFDNQALKDRLSGEAHFLRGYYYHQLVRYYGGVPLIDKSYGLNEDYTIARSSFEDCVGFIVKECDSAIALLDGVSMAKGRATANAALALKSRILLYAASDMHDIPTLQSKTSFLSGYAAPEVLGYTSGDRIARWQAAKVAAKAVMDAAGSGYKLGLNAPVTTEQGKNNYMSIAMGGGSKAPGVDASAASEIIFGR
;
A
#
# COMPACT_ATOMS: atom_id res chain seq x y z
N TRP A 1 4.46 18.54 -10.24
CA TRP A 1 5.69 17.79 -10.55
C TRP A 1 5.97 16.76 -9.46
N VAL A 2 5.87 15.47 -9.79
CA VAL A 2 6.35 14.39 -8.92
C VAL A 2 7.80 14.13 -9.30
N SER A 3 8.73 14.61 -8.47
CA SER A 3 10.17 14.48 -8.71
C SER A 3 10.79 13.42 -7.79
N GLY A 4 12.02 13.02 -8.08
CA GLY A 4 12.78 12.13 -7.21
C GLY A 4 12.26 10.70 -7.15
N THR A 5 12.15 10.18 -5.95
CA THR A 5 11.94 8.74 -5.68
C THR A 5 10.62 8.18 -6.21
N TYR A 6 9.57 9.00 -6.34
CA TYR A 6 8.21 8.58 -6.68
C TYR A 6 7.77 8.96 -8.10
N ASN A 7 8.69 9.41 -8.96
CA ASN A 7 8.36 9.70 -10.34
C ASN A 7 8.02 8.42 -11.13
N TRP A 8 7.31 8.60 -12.23
CA TRP A 8 6.84 7.52 -13.11
C TRP A 8 7.94 6.54 -13.51
N ALA A 9 9.03 7.03 -14.07
CA ALA A 9 10.12 6.20 -14.58
C ALA A 9 10.78 5.36 -13.46
N THR A 10 11.03 5.98 -12.31
CA THR A 10 11.62 5.28 -11.14
C THR A 10 10.70 4.19 -10.63
N MET A 11 9.40 4.45 -10.54
CA MET A 11 8.44 3.43 -10.06
C MET A 11 8.35 2.25 -11.03
N TYR A 12 8.24 2.49 -12.34
CA TYR A 12 8.20 1.40 -13.32
C TYR A 12 9.52 0.62 -13.41
N SER A 13 10.66 1.27 -13.21
CA SER A 13 11.94 0.56 -13.09
C SER A 13 11.94 -0.43 -11.91
N ARG A 14 11.40 -0.02 -10.77
CA ARG A 14 11.26 -0.89 -9.58
C ARG A 14 10.23 -2.00 -9.79
N ILE A 15 9.09 -1.70 -10.42
CA ILE A 15 8.08 -2.70 -10.80
C ILE A 15 8.70 -3.75 -11.74
N ARG A 16 9.48 -3.32 -12.74
CA ARG A 16 10.21 -4.25 -13.59
C ARG A 16 11.13 -5.17 -12.80
N SER A 17 11.87 -4.63 -11.82
CA SER A 17 12.73 -5.45 -10.95
C SER A 17 11.92 -6.49 -10.17
N CYS A 18 10.73 -6.14 -9.68
CA CYS A 18 9.83 -7.10 -9.02
C CYS A 18 9.33 -8.17 -9.99
N ASN A 19 8.97 -7.80 -11.24
CA ASN A 19 8.52 -8.75 -12.24
C ASN A 19 9.62 -9.75 -12.59
N VAL A 20 10.83 -9.28 -12.86
CA VAL A 20 12.01 -10.14 -13.11
C VAL A 20 12.29 -11.06 -11.93
N ALA A 21 12.21 -10.54 -10.70
CA ALA A 21 12.40 -11.35 -9.50
C ALA A 21 11.36 -12.46 -9.40
N LEU A 22 10.06 -12.15 -9.56
CA LEU A 22 8.98 -13.13 -9.50
C LEU A 22 9.07 -14.19 -10.60
N GLU A 23 9.43 -13.80 -11.82
CA GLU A 23 9.66 -14.72 -12.93
C GLU A 23 10.82 -15.69 -12.63
N ASN A 24 11.96 -15.16 -12.17
CA ASN A 24 13.13 -15.98 -11.83
C ASN A 24 12.87 -16.90 -10.62
N ILE A 25 12.20 -16.40 -9.58
CA ILE A 25 11.86 -17.22 -8.40
C ILE A 25 10.92 -18.36 -8.81
N ARG A 26 9.98 -18.12 -9.71
CA ARG A 26 9.04 -19.14 -10.19
C ARG A 26 9.76 -20.29 -10.90
N THR A 27 10.76 -19.99 -11.73
CA THR A 27 11.48 -20.96 -12.58
C THR A 27 12.69 -21.59 -11.91
N ALA A 28 13.29 -20.91 -10.91
CA ALA A 28 14.45 -21.40 -10.20
C ALA A 28 14.14 -22.60 -9.30
N THR A 29 15.09 -23.51 -9.20
CA THR A 29 15.06 -24.59 -8.21
C THR A 29 15.55 -24.06 -6.86
N PHE A 30 14.79 -24.33 -5.82
CA PHE A 30 15.11 -23.96 -4.44
C PHE A 30 15.18 -25.24 -3.58
N ASP A 31 16.26 -25.41 -2.84
CA ASP A 31 16.35 -26.46 -1.83
C ASP A 31 15.51 -26.15 -0.58
N ASN A 32 15.14 -24.90 -0.40
CA ASN A 32 14.35 -24.40 0.73
C ASN A 32 13.09 -23.68 0.24
N GLN A 33 11.94 -24.35 0.32
CA GLN A 33 10.65 -23.79 -0.10
C GLN A 33 10.26 -22.56 0.72
N ALA A 34 10.53 -22.52 2.03
CA ALA A 34 10.23 -21.38 2.87
C ALA A 34 11.01 -20.12 2.43
N LEU A 35 12.25 -20.30 1.94
CA LEU A 35 13.02 -19.20 1.36
C LEU A 35 12.39 -18.71 0.06
N LYS A 36 11.94 -19.62 -0.81
CA LYS A 36 11.25 -19.29 -2.06
C LYS A 36 9.97 -18.49 -1.79
N ASP A 37 9.15 -18.96 -0.86
CA ASP A 37 7.88 -18.32 -0.49
C ASP A 37 8.11 -16.94 0.10
N ARG A 38 9.11 -16.81 0.99
CA ARG A 38 9.49 -15.52 1.57
C ARG A 38 9.92 -14.51 0.49
N LEU A 39 10.82 -14.90 -0.42
CA LEU A 39 11.29 -14.00 -1.48
C LEU A 39 10.16 -13.59 -2.42
N SER A 40 9.26 -14.53 -2.75
CA SER A 40 8.06 -14.24 -3.54
C SER A 40 7.14 -13.26 -2.82
N GLY A 41 6.87 -13.48 -1.54
CA GLY A 41 6.02 -12.61 -0.73
C GLY A 41 6.57 -11.18 -0.62
N GLU A 42 7.88 -11.03 -0.43
CA GLU A 42 8.54 -9.71 -0.43
C GLU A 42 8.44 -9.02 -1.79
N ALA A 43 8.61 -9.76 -2.89
CA ALA A 43 8.50 -9.20 -4.24
C ALA A 43 7.06 -8.76 -4.56
N HIS A 44 6.04 -9.54 -4.17
CA HIS A 44 4.64 -9.15 -4.27
C HIS A 44 4.34 -7.89 -3.46
N PHE A 45 4.76 -7.84 -2.19
CA PHE A 45 4.59 -6.64 -1.37
C PHE A 45 5.19 -5.39 -2.02
N LEU A 46 6.44 -5.48 -2.48
CA LEU A 46 7.13 -4.34 -3.09
C LEU A 46 6.45 -3.91 -4.39
N ARG A 47 5.99 -4.84 -5.22
CA ARG A 47 5.26 -4.52 -6.44
C ARG A 47 3.94 -3.80 -6.12
N GLY A 48 3.15 -4.32 -5.18
CA GLY A 48 1.95 -3.67 -4.68
C GLY A 48 2.22 -2.27 -4.12
N TYR A 49 3.30 -2.11 -3.35
CA TYR A 49 3.72 -0.82 -2.81
C TYR A 49 4.07 0.20 -3.90
N TYR A 50 4.82 -0.20 -4.93
CA TYR A 50 5.19 0.72 -6.03
C TYR A 50 3.98 1.11 -6.86
N TYR A 51 3.05 0.19 -7.12
CA TYR A 51 1.77 0.52 -7.75
C TYR A 51 0.91 1.44 -6.89
N HIS A 52 0.87 1.22 -5.57
CA HIS A 52 0.19 2.14 -4.66
C HIS A 52 0.76 3.57 -4.76
N GLN A 53 2.09 3.73 -4.84
CA GLN A 53 2.69 5.05 -5.04
C GLN A 53 2.31 5.67 -6.38
N LEU A 54 2.29 4.89 -7.46
CA LEU A 54 1.84 5.38 -8.77
C LEU A 54 0.39 5.84 -8.74
N VAL A 55 -0.51 4.99 -8.24
CA VAL A 55 -1.95 5.28 -8.18
C VAL A 55 -2.23 6.53 -7.35
N ARG A 56 -1.51 6.70 -6.24
CA ARG A 56 -1.64 7.86 -5.36
C ARG A 56 -1.34 9.19 -6.07
N TYR A 57 -0.40 9.22 -7.01
CA TYR A 57 0.02 10.45 -7.69
C TYR A 57 -0.57 10.59 -9.09
N TYR A 58 -0.92 9.50 -9.75
CA TYR A 58 -1.30 9.50 -11.16
C TYR A 58 -2.69 8.95 -11.44
N GLY A 59 -3.37 8.37 -10.43
CA GLY A 59 -4.62 7.64 -10.65
C GLY A 59 -4.38 6.29 -11.32
N GLY A 60 -5.28 5.85 -12.20
CA GLY A 60 -5.11 4.64 -12.99
C GLY A 60 -3.85 4.72 -13.86
N VAL A 61 -3.11 3.63 -13.96
CA VAL A 61 -1.81 3.53 -14.64
C VAL A 61 -1.73 2.21 -15.42
N PRO A 62 -0.85 2.06 -16.40
CA PRO A 62 -0.61 0.77 -17.06
C PRO A 62 -0.25 -0.33 -16.05
N LEU A 63 -0.98 -1.43 -16.05
CA LEU A 63 -0.67 -2.60 -15.22
C LEU A 63 0.26 -3.53 -15.99
N ILE A 64 1.49 -3.68 -15.48
CA ILE A 64 2.56 -4.48 -16.05
C ILE A 64 2.99 -5.50 -15.00
N ASP A 65 2.63 -6.76 -15.21
CA ASP A 65 2.89 -7.87 -14.28
C ASP A 65 3.95 -8.87 -14.78
N LYS A 66 4.55 -8.58 -15.94
CA LYS A 66 5.64 -9.35 -16.55
C LYS A 66 6.83 -8.46 -16.93
N SER A 67 7.97 -9.07 -17.20
CA SER A 67 9.08 -8.39 -17.86
C SER A 67 8.89 -8.41 -19.37
N TYR A 68 9.20 -7.29 -20.03
CA TYR A 68 9.19 -7.18 -21.49
C TYR A 68 10.60 -7.36 -22.04
N GLY A 69 10.70 -8.12 -23.13
CA GLY A 69 11.90 -8.23 -23.93
C GLY A 69 12.12 -7.00 -24.83
N LEU A 70 13.31 -6.85 -25.39
CA LEU A 70 13.69 -5.67 -26.20
C LEU A 70 12.85 -5.52 -27.49
N ASN A 71 12.29 -6.62 -28.00
CA ASN A 71 11.54 -6.65 -29.26
C ASN A 71 10.03 -6.83 -29.05
N GLU A 72 9.56 -6.75 -27.81
CA GLU A 72 8.12 -6.81 -27.51
C GLU A 72 7.49 -5.42 -27.61
N ASP A 73 6.25 -5.36 -28.08
CA ASP A 73 5.44 -4.14 -27.98
C ASP A 73 5.00 -3.93 -26.52
N TYR A 74 5.38 -2.79 -25.96
CA TYR A 74 5.03 -2.36 -24.61
C TYR A 74 4.19 -1.08 -24.60
N THR A 75 3.50 -0.81 -25.71
CA THR A 75 2.50 0.27 -25.77
C THR A 75 1.25 -0.17 -25.00
N ILE A 76 1.15 0.21 -23.74
CA ILE A 76 0.06 -0.22 -22.84
C ILE A 76 -0.73 1.02 -22.41
N ALA A 77 -2.04 0.97 -22.66
CA ALA A 77 -2.95 2.01 -22.17
C ALA A 77 -3.02 2.04 -20.64
N ARG A 78 -3.43 3.16 -20.08
CA ARG A 78 -3.73 3.26 -18.65
C ARG A 78 -4.94 2.37 -18.32
N SER A 79 -4.81 1.61 -17.25
CA SER A 79 -5.92 0.88 -16.66
C SER A 79 -6.80 1.81 -15.82
N SER A 80 -8.01 1.39 -15.52
CA SER A 80 -8.88 2.14 -14.61
C SER A 80 -8.28 2.22 -13.19
N PHE A 81 -8.73 3.20 -12.42
CA PHE A 81 -8.40 3.28 -11.00
C PHE A 81 -8.84 2.01 -10.26
N GLU A 82 -10.02 1.50 -10.58
CA GLU A 82 -10.59 0.28 -10.01
C GLU A 82 -9.69 -0.94 -10.27
N ASP A 83 -9.26 -1.16 -11.52
CA ASP A 83 -8.35 -2.26 -11.87
C ASP A 83 -7.02 -2.15 -11.12
N CYS A 84 -6.49 -0.93 -11.00
CA CYS A 84 -5.27 -0.68 -10.27
C CYS A 84 -5.41 -0.99 -8.77
N VAL A 85 -6.53 -0.60 -8.15
CA VAL A 85 -6.82 -0.94 -6.75
C VAL A 85 -6.94 -2.45 -6.59
N GLY A 86 -7.68 -3.12 -7.48
CA GLY A 86 -7.82 -4.58 -7.50
C GLY A 86 -6.47 -5.28 -7.62
N PHE A 87 -5.59 -4.81 -8.50
CA PHE A 87 -4.25 -5.34 -8.65
C PHE A 87 -3.42 -5.19 -7.36
N ILE A 88 -3.41 -4.00 -6.75
CA ILE A 88 -2.69 -3.76 -5.50
C ILE A 88 -3.20 -4.67 -4.38
N VAL A 89 -4.51 -4.83 -4.26
CA VAL A 89 -5.13 -5.72 -3.27
C VAL A 89 -4.67 -7.16 -3.49
N LYS A 90 -4.68 -7.66 -4.73
CA LYS A 90 -4.20 -9.00 -5.08
C LYS A 90 -2.72 -9.21 -4.72
N GLU A 91 -1.89 -8.22 -4.99
CA GLU A 91 -0.47 -8.26 -4.63
C GLU A 91 -0.28 -8.32 -3.10
N CYS A 92 -1.07 -7.53 -2.36
CA CYS A 92 -1.07 -7.60 -0.90
C CYS A 92 -1.52 -8.97 -0.38
N ASP A 93 -2.58 -9.54 -0.95
CA ASP A 93 -3.10 -10.86 -0.54
C ASP A 93 -2.08 -11.98 -0.81
N SER A 94 -1.38 -11.92 -1.94
CA SER A 94 -0.27 -12.83 -2.23
C SER A 94 0.86 -12.69 -1.22
N ALA A 95 1.24 -11.46 -0.89
CA ALA A 95 2.27 -11.21 0.11
C ALA A 95 1.86 -11.69 1.51
N ILE A 96 0.61 -11.45 1.92
CA ILE A 96 0.07 -11.90 3.20
C ILE A 96 0.17 -13.43 3.30
N ALA A 97 -0.34 -14.14 2.29
CA ALA A 97 -0.33 -15.60 2.29
C ALA A 97 1.08 -16.22 2.37
N LEU A 98 2.07 -15.59 1.71
CA LEU A 98 3.44 -16.09 1.64
C LEU A 98 4.33 -15.67 2.83
N LEU A 99 3.94 -14.60 3.55
CA LEU A 99 4.72 -14.06 4.67
C LEU A 99 4.06 -14.32 6.03
N ASP A 100 2.91 -14.97 6.07
CA ASP A 100 2.23 -15.27 7.34
C ASP A 100 3.10 -16.18 8.22
N GLY A 101 3.23 -15.81 9.49
CA GLY A 101 4.06 -16.52 10.46
C GLY A 101 5.57 -16.45 10.23
N VAL A 102 6.04 -15.76 9.16
CA VAL A 102 7.47 -15.65 8.86
C VAL A 102 8.11 -14.56 9.73
N SER A 103 9.14 -14.94 10.49
CA SER A 103 9.95 -13.97 11.23
C SER A 103 10.88 -13.23 10.30
N MET A 104 10.80 -11.90 10.30
CA MET A 104 11.54 -11.03 9.39
C MET A 104 12.48 -10.10 10.15
N ALA A 105 13.65 -9.87 9.56
CA ALA A 105 14.55 -8.83 10.07
C ALA A 105 13.88 -7.44 9.94
N LYS A 106 14.23 -6.53 10.85
CA LYS A 106 13.74 -5.15 10.83
C LYS A 106 13.98 -4.48 9.46
N GLY A 107 12.97 -3.81 8.95
CA GLY A 107 13.01 -3.11 7.66
C GLY A 107 12.66 -3.98 6.44
N ARG A 108 12.37 -5.26 6.63
CA ARG A 108 11.87 -6.13 5.56
C ARG A 108 10.33 -6.15 5.53
N ALA A 109 9.77 -6.55 4.39
CA ALA A 109 8.33 -6.70 4.25
C ALA A 109 7.80 -7.84 5.15
N THR A 110 6.66 -7.62 5.79
CA THR A 110 5.97 -8.59 6.63
C THR A 110 4.52 -8.76 6.17
N ALA A 111 3.85 -9.82 6.59
CA ALA A 111 2.41 -9.97 6.36
C ALA A 111 1.62 -8.77 6.92
N ASN A 112 2.00 -8.26 8.11
CA ASN A 112 1.35 -7.09 8.70
C ASN A 112 1.59 -5.81 7.89
N ALA A 113 2.75 -5.65 7.25
CA ALA A 113 3.00 -4.54 6.33
C ALA A 113 2.09 -4.61 5.09
N ALA A 114 1.86 -5.81 4.56
CA ALA A 114 0.95 -6.03 3.44
C ALA A 114 -0.52 -5.80 3.82
N LEU A 115 -0.95 -6.24 5.01
CA LEU A 115 -2.26 -5.92 5.58
C LEU A 115 -2.47 -4.41 5.73
N ALA A 116 -1.47 -3.71 6.26
CA ALA A 116 -1.53 -2.25 6.44
C ALA A 116 -1.60 -1.51 5.09
N LEU A 117 -0.86 -1.95 4.08
CA LEU A 117 -0.92 -1.40 2.73
C LEU A 117 -2.30 -1.62 2.10
N LYS A 118 -2.84 -2.86 2.22
CA LYS A 118 -4.19 -3.20 1.75
C LYS A 118 -5.25 -2.33 2.42
N SER A 119 -5.19 -2.17 3.73
CA SER A 119 -6.10 -1.30 4.48
C SER A 119 -6.04 0.15 3.98
N ARG A 120 -4.83 0.66 3.75
CA ARG A 120 -4.61 2.03 3.28
C ARG A 120 -5.20 2.26 1.89
N ILE A 121 -4.91 1.40 0.92
CA ILE A 121 -5.44 1.58 -0.44
C ILE A 121 -6.96 1.47 -0.48
N LEU A 122 -7.56 0.54 0.25
CA LEU A 122 -9.01 0.39 0.31
C LEU A 122 -9.69 1.59 0.99
N LEU A 123 -9.08 2.18 2.02
CA LEU A 123 -9.58 3.41 2.65
C LEU A 123 -9.58 4.58 1.68
N TYR A 124 -8.49 4.79 0.92
CA TYR A 124 -8.42 5.82 -0.11
C TYR A 124 -9.45 5.58 -1.20
N ALA A 125 -9.55 4.33 -1.68
CA ALA A 125 -10.49 3.94 -2.74
C ALA A 125 -11.96 4.12 -2.34
N ALA A 126 -12.31 3.96 -1.06
CA ALA A 126 -13.66 4.18 -0.55
C ALA A 126 -14.03 5.67 -0.40
N SER A 127 -13.06 6.58 -0.41
CA SER A 127 -13.29 8.00 -0.18
C SER A 127 -14.10 8.66 -1.30
N ASP A 128 -14.77 9.77 -0.97
CA ASP A 128 -15.54 10.58 -1.93
C ASP A 128 -14.67 11.09 -3.08
N MET A 129 -13.36 11.26 -2.85
CA MET A 129 -12.42 11.72 -3.88
C MET A 129 -12.24 10.73 -5.04
N HIS A 130 -12.57 9.47 -4.82
CA HIS A 130 -12.46 8.42 -5.84
C HIS A 130 -13.81 7.82 -6.23
N ASP A 131 -14.91 8.48 -5.85
CA ASP A 131 -16.25 8.17 -6.32
C ASP A 131 -16.70 9.22 -7.33
N ILE A 132 -16.55 8.93 -8.61
CA ILE A 132 -16.78 9.90 -9.69
C ILE A 132 -18.20 10.49 -9.68
N PRO A 133 -19.28 9.68 -9.49
CA PRO A 133 -20.63 10.24 -9.37
C PRO A 133 -20.75 11.24 -8.21
N THR A 134 -20.16 10.95 -7.07
CA THR A 134 -20.17 11.88 -5.91
C THR A 134 -19.38 13.15 -6.22
N LEU A 135 -18.22 13.06 -6.86
CA LEU A 135 -17.45 14.24 -7.26
C LEU A 135 -18.20 15.10 -8.26
N GLN A 136 -18.79 14.50 -9.29
CA GLN A 136 -19.56 15.22 -10.30
C GLN A 136 -20.80 15.94 -9.72
N SER A 137 -21.39 15.40 -8.65
CA SER A 137 -22.50 16.05 -7.94
C SER A 137 -22.05 17.27 -7.12
N LYS A 138 -20.78 17.32 -6.70
CA LYS A 138 -20.23 18.38 -5.84
C LYS A 138 -19.46 19.45 -6.60
N THR A 139 -18.97 19.16 -7.81
CA THR A 139 -18.14 20.07 -8.58
C THR A 139 -18.28 19.84 -10.08
N SER A 140 -18.20 20.91 -10.86
CA SER A 140 -18.12 20.85 -12.32
C SER A 140 -16.70 20.56 -12.86
N PHE A 141 -15.71 20.42 -11.97
CA PHE A 141 -14.30 20.26 -12.37
C PHE A 141 -14.06 19.08 -13.30
N LEU A 142 -14.83 17.99 -13.14
CA LEU A 142 -14.73 16.79 -13.98
C LEU A 142 -15.71 16.81 -15.16
N SER A 143 -16.45 17.91 -15.36
CA SER A 143 -17.37 18.04 -16.49
C SER A 143 -16.58 18.04 -17.80
N GLY A 144 -16.86 17.07 -18.67
CA GLY A 144 -16.16 16.93 -19.95
C GLY A 144 -14.79 16.25 -19.87
N TYR A 145 -14.35 15.77 -18.71
CA TYR A 145 -13.13 14.97 -18.66
C TYR A 145 -13.35 13.59 -19.32
N ALA A 146 -12.53 13.27 -20.32
CA ALA A 146 -12.77 12.16 -21.23
C ALA A 146 -12.51 10.76 -20.64
N ALA A 147 -11.76 10.67 -19.52
CA ALA A 147 -11.33 9.39 -18.93
C ALA A 147 -11.51 9.40 -17.40
N PRO A 148 -12.73 9.62 -16.87
CA PRO A 148 -12.96 9.69 -15.43
C PRO A 148 -12.60 8.39 -14.68
N GLU A 149 -12.64 7.25 -15.36
CA GLU A 149 -12.27 5.94 -14.82
C GLU A 149 -10.82 5.85 -14.35
N VAL A 150 -9.94 6.71 -14.84
CA VAL A 150 -8.56 6.74 -14.34
C VAL A 150 -8.40 7.52 -13.04
N LEU A 151 -9.42 8.27 -12.62
CA LEU A 151 -9.40 9.06 -11.40
C LEU A 151 -10.11 8.38 -10.23
N GLY A 152 -11.09 7.52 -10.53
CA GLY A 152 -11.89 6.85 -9.52
C GLY A 152 -12.90 5.87 -10.09
N TYR A 153 -13.75 5.38 -9.22
CA TYR A 153 -14.85 4.50 -9.58
C TYR A 153 -15.95 5.28 -10.30
N THR A 154 -16.33 4.83 -11.47
CA THR A 154 -17.42 5.43 -12.26
C THR A 154 -18.78 4.83 -11.93
N SER A 155 -18.80 3.69 -11.22
CA SER A 155 -20.00 2.95 -10.82
C SER A 155 -19.73 2.08 -9.59
N GLY A 156 -20.70 1.25 -9.23
CA GLY A 156 -20.55 0.26 -8.15
C GLY A 156 -21.02 0.75 -6.78
N ASP A 157 -21.06 -0.16 -5.81
CA ASP A 157 -21.56 0.08 -4.47
C ASP A 157 -20.51 0.76 -3.57
N ARG A 158 -20.73 2.02 -3.29
CA ARG A 158 -19.89 2.81 -2.41
C ARG A 158 -19.90 2.29 -0.96
N ILE A 159 -21.02 1.77 -0.48
CA ILE A 159 -21.13 1.21 0.88
C ILE A 159 -20.28 -0.05 0.98
N ALA A 160 -20.30 -0.90 -0.05
CA ALA A 160 -19.46 -2.08 -0.11
C ALA A 160 -17.96 -1.73 -0.08
N ARG A 161 -17.53 -0.63 -0.74
CA ARG A 161 -16.14 -0.15 -0.68
C ARG A 161 -15.75 0.27 0.75
N TRP A 162 -16.62 1.01 1.44
CA TRP A 162 -16.41 1.38 2.86
C TRP A 162 -16.37 0.16 3.77
N GLN A 163 -17.22 -0.84 3.51
CA GLN A 163 -17.20 -2.08 4.26
C GLN A 163 -15.90 -2.88 4.03
N ALA A 164 -15.39 -2.93 2.81
CA ALA A 164 -14.10 -3.55 2.49
C ALA A 164 -12.95 -2.84 3.22
N ALA A 165 -12.94 -1.52 3.25
CA ALA A 165 -11.95 -0.73 3.99
C ALA A 165 -12.01 -1.01 5.50
N LYS A 166 -13.22 -1.06 6.09
CA LYS A 166 -13.43 -1.40 7.50
C LYS A 166 -12.91 -2.79 7.83
N VAL A 167 -13.23 -3.80 7.01
CA VAL A 167 -12.76 -5.18 7.20
C VAL A 167 -11.24 -5.26 7.13
N ALA A 168 -10.62 -4.58 6.15
CA ALA A 168 -9.16 -4.56 6.02
C ALA A 168 -8.48 -3.85 7.21
N ALA A 169 -9.03 -2.75 7.71
CA ALA A 169 -8.51 -2.08 8.90
C ALA A 169 -8.61 -2.96 10.15
N LYS A 170 -9.75 -3.65 10.31
CA LYS A 170 -9.91 -4.61 11.42
C LYS A 170 -8.91 -5.75 11.33
N ALA A 171 -8.64 -6.29 10.13
CA ALA A 171 -7.67 -7.35 9.95
C ALA A 171 -6.25 -6.94 10.39
N VAL A 172 -5.85 -5.68 10.15
CA VAL A 172 -4.57 -5.15 10.69
C VAL A 172 -4.57 -5.17 12.21
N MET A 173 -5.65 -4.70 12.84
CA MET A 173 -5.76 -4.67 14.30
C MET A 173 -5.72 -6.07 14.91
N ASP A 174 -6.42 -7.02 14.31
CA ASP A 174 -6.48 -8.40 14.76
C ASP A 174 -5.12 -9.10 14.63
N ALA A 175 -4.43 -8.94 13.50
CA ALA A 175 -3.13 -9.52 13.23
C ALA A 175 -2.01 -8.86 14.06
N ALA A 176 -2.11 -7.57 14.32
CA ALA A 176 -1.16 -6.82 15.13
C ALA A 176 -1.12 -7.33 16.59
N GLY A 177 -2.24 -7.83 17.11
CA GLY A 177 -2.35 -8.39 18.44
C GLY A 177 -1.80 -7.45 19.52
N SER A 178 -1.00 -8.02 20.43
CA SER A 178 -0.33 -7.25 21.48
C SER A 178 1.04 -6.67 21.08
N GLY A 179 1.53 -7.00 19.88
CA GLY A 179 2.88 -6.62 19.41
C GLY A 179 3.01 -5.16 18.99
N TYR A 180 1.91 -4.56 18.53
CA TYR A 180 1.85 -3.15 18.13
C TYR A 180 0.92 -2.42 19.10
N LYS A 181 1.49 -1.87 20.15
CA LYS A 181 0.73 -1.14 21.17
C LYS A 181 1.28 0.28 21.29
N LEU A 182 0.38 1.24 21.32
CA LEU A 182 0.69 2.53 21.89
C LEU A 182 0.95 2.34 23.39
N GLY A 183 2.22 2.23 23.80
CA GLY A 183 2.63 2.20 25.19
C GLY A 183 2.49 3.55 25.90
N LEU A 184 1.66 4.45 25.34
CA LEU A 184 1.45 5.78 25.86
C LEU A 184 0.39 5.74 26.97
N ASN A 185 0.68 6.40 28.09
CA ASN A 185 -0.31 6.65 29.12
C ASN A 185 -1.42 7.57 28.57
N ALA A 186 -2.65 7.38 29.04
CA ALA A 186 -3.73 8.30 28.71
C ALA A 186 -3.34 9.73 29.10
N PRO A 187 -3.47 10.73 28.21
CA PRO A 187 -3.08 12.09 28.51
C PRO A 187 -4.03 12.68 29.56
N VAL A 188 -3.48 13.22 30.62
CA VAL A 188 -4.25 13.93 31.68
C VAL A 188 -4.23 15.45 31.47
N THR A 189 -3.37 15.97 30.58
CA THR A 189 -3.32 17.37 30.19
C THR A 189 -3.31 17.50 28.67
N THR A 190 -3.75 18.66 28.17
CA THR A 190 -3.70 19.01 26.73
C THR A 190 -2.27 18.93 26.19
N GLU A 191 -1.27 19.34 26.98
CA GLU A 191 0.14 19.29 26.61
C GLU A 191 0.63 17.85 26.44
N GLN A 192 0.27 16.95 27.33
CA GLN A 192 0.57 15.52 27.20
C GLN A 192 -0.08 14.91 25.96
N GLY A 193 -1.34 15.26 25.68
CA GLY A 193 -2.03 14.82 24.46
C GLY A 193 -1.32 15.28 23.20
N LYS A 194 -0.89 16.54 23.17
CA LYS A 194 -0.11 17.10 22.06
C LYS A 194 1.24 16.37 21.90
N ASN A 195 1.96 16.15 22.98
CA ASN A 195 3.26 15.48 22.96
C ASN A 195 3.12 14.02 22.51
N ASN A 196 2.09 13.30 22.96
CA ASN A 196 1.77 11.94 22.51
C ASN A 196 1.51 11.91 21.00
N TYR A 197 0.67 12.83 20.51
CA TYR A 197 0.38 12.93 19.07
C TYR A 197 1.63 13.25 18.26
N MET A 198 2.44 14.22 18.70
CA MET A 198 3.68 14.61 18.01
C MET A 198 4.68 13.44 17.96
N SER A 199 4.81 12.68 19.03
CA SER A 199 5.67 11.50 19.05
C SER A 199 5.26 10.44 18.05
N ILE A 200 3.96 10.14 17.96
CA ILE A 200 3.42 9.20 16.97
C ILE A 200 3.63 9.73 15.54
N ALA A 201 3.25 10.99 15.29
CA ALA A 201 3.30 11.60 13.97
C ALA A 201 4.74 11.73 13.42
N MET A 202 5.71 11.94 14.31
CA MET A 202 7.13 12.07 13.96
C MET A 202 7.91 10.75 14.02
N GLY A 203 7.22 9.63 14.21
CA GLY A 203 7.84 8.31 14.19
C GLY A 203 8.91 8.10 15.28
N GLY A 204 8.67 8.63 16.48
CA GLY A 204 9.62 8.58 17.60
C GLY A 204 10.72 9.64 17.55
N GLY A 205 10.66 10.58 16.60
CA GLY A 205 11.60 11.69 16.48
C GLY A 205 11.33 12.88 17.41
N SER A 206 10.28 12.81 18.25
CA SER A 206 10.01 13.80 19.28
C SER A 206 11.02 13.67 20.43
N LYS A 207 11.67 14.76 20.78
CA LYS A 207 12.58 14.82 21.94
C LYS A 207 11.84 14.98 23.29
N ALA A 208 10.53 14.77 23.31
CA ALA A 208 9.77 14.85 24.56
C ALA A 208 10.17 13.69 25.49
N PRO A 209 10.55 13.95 26.74
CA PRO A 209 10.99 12.89 27.66
C PRO A 209 9.91 11.82 27.87
N GLY A 210 10.28 10.56 27.72
CA GLY A 210 9.42 9.41 28.04
C GLY A 210 8.45 8.95 26.95
N VAL A 211 8.44 9.57 25.76
CA VAL A 211 7.46 9.28 24.71
C VAL A 211 8.05 8.47 23.56
N ASP A 212 9.34 8.61 23.28
CA ASP A 212 9.96 8.09 22.04
C ASP A 212 10.04 6.55 21.96
N ALA A 213 10.26 5.88 23.08
CA ALA A 213 10.40 4.42 23.09
C ALA A 213 9.08 3.68 22.79
N SER A 214 7.95 4.30 23.11
CA SER A 214 6.62 3.69 22.94
C SER A 214 6.11 3.82 21.51
N ALA A 215 6.45 4.90 20.81
CA ALA A 215 6.02 5.12 19.42
C ALA A 215 6.73 4.18 18.44
N ALA A 216 7.93 3.72 18.75
CA ALA A 216 8.68 2.79 17.89
C ALA A 216 7.99 1.42 17.74
N SER A 217 7.19 1.00 18.73
CA SER A 217 6.43 -0.25 18.68
C SER A 217 5.26 -0.22 17.69
N GLU A 218 4.81 0.97 17.30
CA GLU A 218 3.72 1.15 16.32
C GLU A 218 4.19 1.10 14.86
N ILE A 219 5.49 1.04 14.61
CA ILE A 219 6.01 1.01 13.24
C ILE A 219 5.87 -0.40 12.65
N ILE A 220 4.89 -0.58 11.77
CA ILE A 220 4.64 -1.84 11.06
C ILE A 220 5.64 -2.03 9.92
N PHE A 221 5.98 -0.97 9.22
CA PHE A 221 6.95 -0.95 8.13
C PHE A 221 7.63 0.42 8.08
N GLY A 222 8.90 0.43 8.31
CA GLY A 222 9.71 1.65 8.30
C GLY A 222 11.18 1.35 8.00
N ARG A 223 11.92 2.39 7.66
CA ARG A 223 13.34 2.36 7.35
C ARG A 223 14.16 2.73 8.60
#